data_869148d0e95148481ccf8d68e5563b53
#
_entry.id   869148d0e95148481ccf8d68e5563b53
#
_cell.length_a   1.000
_cell.length_b   1.000
_cell.length_c   1.000
_cell.angle_alpha   90.00
_cell.angle_beta   90.00
_cell.angle_gamma   90.00
#
_symmetry.space_group_name_H-M   'P 1'
#
loop_
_entity.id
_entity.type
_entity.pdbx_description
1 polymer ?
#
loop_
_entity_poly.entity_id
_entity_poly.type
_entity_poly.pdbx_seq_one_letter_code
_entity_poly.pdbx_strand_id
1 'polypeptide(L)'
;SEYTLFYQVENAEAPSYQNNNNVPYFGRNFDVASGKSVVSARLYASALGVFTMKLNGSKVTENVLEPGETAYDKHVLYSTYDVTPLLVQGKNTLIAQVAGGIANMSRMSDRFVKPELANNAATTSLRAILRITYADGSVEQVCTDADWRTHKSPTTGSNWYGGEDYDARLEISGIGKAGFDVSGWEKCEIVTPVFCSPH
;
A
#
# COMPACT_ATOMS: atom_id res chain seq x y z
N SER A 1 -13.87 -15.83 9.86
CA SER A 1 -13.66 -15.48 8.45
C SER A 1 -13.32 -14.02 8.36
N GLU A 2 -12.04 -13.78 8.25
CA GLU A 2 -11.47 -12.45 8.37
C GLU A 2 -11.18 -11.95 6.97
N TYR A 3 -11.94 -10.96 6.55
CA TYR A 3 -11.87 -10.50 5.18
C TYR A 3 -11.43 -9.05 5.12
N THR A 4 -10.36 -8.95 4.49
CA THR A 4 -9.99 -8.14 3.35
C THR A 4 -10.45 -6.71 3.42
N LEU A 5 -9.59 -5.89 3.94
CA LEU A 5 -9.79 -4.48 4.01
C LEU A 5 -8.90 -3.81 2.97
N PHE A 6 -9.50 -3.12 2.01
CA PHE A 6 -8.80 -2.21 1.14
C PHE A 6 -9.03 -0.79 1.65
N TYR A 7 -8.03 0.05 1.55
CA TYR A 7 -8.12 1.44 1.95
C TYR A 7 -7.98 2.33 0.75
N GLN A 8 -8.87 3.29 0.66
CA GLN A 8 -8.92 4.27 -0.40
C GLN A 8 -8.67 5.65 0.18
N VAL A 9 -7.93 6.47 -0.54
CA VAL A 9 -7.91 7.91 -0.33
C VAL A 9 -8.90 8.51 -1.29
N GLU A 10 -9.88 9.27 -0.81
CA GLU A 10 -10.73 10.05 -1.70
C GLU A 10 -9.89 11.03 -2.50
N ASN A 11 -10.02 10.97 -3.83
CA ASN A 11 -9.42 11.95 -4.70
C ASN A 11 -10.22 13.23 -4.64
N ALA A 12 -9.61 14.31 -4.18
CA ALA A 12 -10.10 15.64 -4.50
C ALA A 12 -10.19 15.80 -6.03
N GLU A 13 -11.24 16.44 -6.50
CA GLU A 13 -11.58 16.65 -7.91
C GLU A 13 -10.36 16.85 -8.82
N ALA A 14 -10.23 15.98 -9.80
CA ALA A 14 -9.14 15.97 -10.74
C ALA A 14 -9.48 16.68 -12.03
N PRO A 15 -8.63 17.59 -12.54
CA PRO A 15 -8.79 18.14 -13.88
C PRO A 15 -8.52 17.09 -14.96
N SER A 16 -9.25 17.14 -16.04
CA SER A 16 -9.54 16.09 -17.01
C SER A 16 -8.40 15.55 -17.90
N TYR A 17 -7.15 15.96 -17.72
CA TYR A 17 -6.05 15.61 -18.63
C TYR A 17 -4.70 15.30 -17.98
N GLN A 18 -4.59 15.26 -16.68
CA GLN A 18 -3.33 15.05 -15.99
C GLN A 18 -3.29 13.73 -15.25
N ASN A 19 -2.09 13.27 -14.94
CA ASN A 19 -1.82 12.08 -14.12
C ASN A 19 -2.47 12.20 -12.73
N ASN A 20 -3.77 12.01 -12.66
CA ASN A 20 -4.57 12.28 -11.47
C ASN A 20 -4.64 11.15 -10.46
N ASN A 21 -3.83 10.13 -10.64
CA ASN A 21 -3.69 9.12 -9.63
C ASN A 21 -2.72 9.63 -8.58
N ASN A 22 -3.23 10.35 -7.59
CA ASN A 22 -2.47 10.60 -6.37
C ASN A 22 -1.84 9.30 -5.90
N VAL A 23 -0.58 9.37 -5.53
CA VAL A 23 0.16 8.23 -5.00
C VAL A 23 0.23 8.40 -3.48
N PRO A 24 -0.77 7.93 -2.72
CA PRO A 24 -0.82 8.15 -1.29
C PRO A 24 0.22 7.31 -0.56
N TYR A 25 0.62 7.81 0.59
CA TYR A 25 1.18 6.98 1.64
C TYR A 25 0.06 6.35 2.46
N PHE A 26 0.23 5.06 2.78
CA PHE A 26 -0.52 4.35 3.80
C PHE A 26 0.43 4.00 4.93
N GLY A 27 0.08 4.35 6.15
CA GLY A 27 0.96 4.18 7.30
C GLY A 27 0.28 3.47 8.46
N ARG A 28 1.03 2.61 9.14
CA ARG A 28 0.60 1.91 10.35
C ARG A 28 1.70 1.89 11.39
N ASN A 29 1.40 2.38 12.59
CA ASN A 29 2.22 2.13 13.76
C ASN A 29 1.74 0.87 14.47
N PHE A 30 2.67 0.07 14.98
CA PHE A 30 2.38 -1.11 15.79
C PHE A 30 3.55 -1.37 16.74
N ASP A 31 3.28 -2.11 17.79
CA ASP A 31 4.31 -2.47 18.77
C ASP A 31 4.63 -3.96 18.68
N VAL A 32 5.91 -4.30 18.67
CA VAL A 32 6.37 -5.66 18.90
C VAL A 32 6.43 -5.89 20.40
N ALA A 33 5.78 -6.94 20.88
CA ALA A 33 5.64 -7.23 22.29
C ALA A 33 6.98 -7.23 23.02
N SER A 34 7.10 -6.39 24.04
CA SER A 34 8.32 -6.32 24.86
C SER A 34 8.55 -7.63 25.63
N GLY A 35 9.81 -8.04 25.72
CA GLY A 35 10.18 -9.28 26.42
C GLY A 35 9.96 -10.55 25.61
N LYS A 36 9.42 -10.48 24.38
CA LYS A 36 9.28 -11.62 23.48
C LYS A 36 10.34 -11.58 22.37
N SER A 37 10.92 -12.72 22.08
CA SER A 37 11.87 -12.87 20.98
C SER A 37 11.11 -13.20 19.69
N VAL A 38 11.27 -12.39 18.66
CA VAL A 38 10.71 -12.66 17.32
C VAL A 38 11.53 -13.77 16.67
N VAL A 39 10.87 -14.82 16.21
CA VAL A 39 11.47 -15.94 15.45
C VAL A 39 11.33 -15.70 13.95
N SER A 40 10.17 -15.23 13.53
CA SER A 40 9.93 -14.91 12.13
C SER A 40 8.84 -13.85 11.98
N ALA A 41 8.99 -13.04 10.93
CA ALA A 41 7.96 -12.11 10.52
C ALA A 41 7.78 -12.17 9.01
N ARG A 42 6.55 -12.41 8.58
CA ARG A 42 6.16 -12.47 7.17
C ARG A 42 5.15 -11.39 6.85
N LEU A 43 5.49 -10.56 5.88
CA LEU A 43 4.59 -9.56 5.33
C LEU A 43 3.99 -10.08 4.01
N TYR A 44 2.68 -10.13 3.95
CA TYR A 44 1.91 -10.42 2.75
C TYR A 44 1.28 -9.11 2.30
N ALA A 45 1.46 -8.74 1.04
CA ALA A 45 0.92 -7.49 0.51
C ALA A 45 0.37 -7.66 -0.90
N SER A 46 -0.73 -6.98 -1.15
CA SER A 46 -1.41 -6.88 -2.44
C SER A 46 -1.96 -5.47 -2.63
N ALA A 47 -2.16 -5.06 -3.87
CA ALA A 47 -2.78 -3.78 -4.19
C ALA A 47 -3.59 -3.85 -5.48
N LEU A 48 -4.60 -2.99 -5.59
CA LEU A 48 -5.07 -2.52 -6.88
C LEU A 48 -4.25 -1.28 -7.23
N GLY A 49 -3.25 -1.48 -8.07
CA GLY A 49 -2.16 -0.55 -8.33
C GLY A 49 -0.81 -1.23 -8.19
N VAL A 50 0.25 -0.45 -8.17
CA VAL A 50 1.61 -0.89 -7.88
C VAL A 50 2.09 -0.26 -6.58
N PHE A 51 2.84 -1.01 -5.78
CA PHE A 51 3.25 -0.52 -4.47
C PHE A 51 4.74 -0.64 -4.21
N THR A 52 5.21 0.21 -3.32
CA THR A 52 6.47 0.04 -2.59
C THR A 52 6.19 0.07 -1.11
N MET A 53 6.95 -0.69 -0.32
CA MET A 53 6.77 -0.73 1.13
C MET A 53 8.09 -0.58 1.88
N LYS A 54 8.01 0.09 3.03
CA LYS A 54 9.12 0.25 3.98
C LYS A 54 8.67 -0.16 5.37
N LEU A 55 9.52 -0.91 6.06
CA LEU A 55 9.38 -1.21 7.48
C LEU A 55 10.57 -0.61 8.22
N ASN A 56 10.28 0.26 9.18
CA ASN A 56 11.28 0.99 9.95
C ASN A 56 12.31 1.75 9.09
N GLY A 57 11.84 2.29 7.95
CA GLY A 57 12.64 3.07 7.02
C GLY A 57 13.39 2.26 5.97
N SER A 58 13.49 0.94 6.13
CA SER A 58 14.12 0.04 5.16
C SER A 58 13.10 -0.51 4.17
N LYS A 59 13.46 -0.60 2.91
CA LYS A 59 12.63 -1.27 1.91
C LYS A 59 12.42 -2.73 2.27
N VAL A 60 11.20 -3.25 2.08
CA VAL A 60 10.90 -4.67 2.28
C VAL A 60 11.38 -5.55 1.13
N THR A 61 11.60 -4.95 -0.03
CA THR A 61 12.14 -5.60 -1.25
C THR A 61 12.76 -4.57 -2.18
N GLU A 62 13.65 -5.01 -3.05
CA GLU A 62 14.18 -4.21 -4.17
C GLU A 62 13.37 -4.44 -5.47
N ASN A 63 12.39 -5.34 -5.44
CA ASN A 63 11.51 -5.53 -6.58
C ASN A 63 10.69 -4.27 -6.86
N VAL A 64 10.30 -4.10 -8.11
CA VAL A 64 9.49 -2.99 -8.60
C VAL A 64 8.21 -3.51 -9.27
N LEU A 65 7.20 -2.65 -9.39
CA LEU A 65 5.93 -2.95 -10.07
C LEU A 65 5.17 -4.14 -9.46
N GLU A 66 5.27 -4.33 -8.15
CA GLU A 66 4.52 -5.37 -7.44
C GLU A 66 3.08 -4.91 -7.11
N PRO A 67 2.13 -5.84 -7.04
CA PRO A 67 2.25 -7.30 -7.09
C PRO A 67 2.24 -7.90 -8.51
N GLY A 68 2.22 -7.11 -9.55
CA GLY A 68 2.02 -7.52 -10.93
C GLY A 68 0.55 -7.42 -11.37
N GLU A 69 0.34 -7.52 -12.69
CA GLU A 69 -1.00 -7.42 -13.27
C GLU A 69 -1.66 -8.79 -13.46
N THR A 70 -2.99 -8.80 -13.40
CA THR A 70 -3.80 -10.01 -13.59
C THR A 70 -5.14 -9.66 -14.22
N ALA A 71 -5.97 -10.66 -14.46
CA ALA A 71 -7.39 -10.47 -14.70
C ALA A 71 -8.07 -10.18 -13.35
N TYR A 72 -8.15 -8.90 -12.97
CA TYR A 72 -8.59 -8.45 -11.64
C TYR A 72 -10.02 -8.84 -11.28
N ASP A 73 -10.84 -9.15 -12.27
CA ASP A 73 -12.19 -9.72 -12.12
C ASP A 73 -12.17 -11.18 -11.63
N LYS A 74 -11.02 -11.84 -11.69
CA LYS A 74 -10.85 -13.25 -11.34
C LYS A 74 -9.93 -13.47 -10.15
N HIS A 75 -8.80 -12.80 -10.15
CA HIS A 75 -7.81 -12.93 -9.06
C HIS A 75 -6.86 -11.74 -9.01
N VAL A 76 -6.33 -11.51 -7.83
CA VAL A 76 -5.29 -10.51 -7.56
C VAL A 76 -4.10 -11.22 -6.95
N LEU A 77 -2.90 -10.91 -7.41
CA LEU A 77 -1.65 -11.44 -6.85
C LEU A 77 -1.35 -10.78 -5.50
N TYR A 78 -0.63 -11.51 -4.68
CA TYR A 78 0.03 -10.96 -3.50
C TYR A 78 1.50 -11.35 -3.47
N SER A 79 2.31 -10.49 -2.87
CA SER A 79 3.74 -10.75 -2.66
C SER A 79 4.00 -11.07 -1.20
N THR A 80 5.02 -11.88 -0.94
CA THR A 80 5.40 -12.30 0.41
C THR A 80 6.86 -11.95 0.67
N TYR A 81 7.11 -11.32 1.84
CA TYR A 81 8.44 -10.86 2.23
C TYR A 81 8.83 -11.38 3.60
N ASP A 82 10.07 -11.78 3.76
CA ASP A 82 10.68 -11.99 5.07
C ASP A 82 11.17 -10.63 5.61
N VAL A 83 10.45 -10.13 6.59
CA VAL A 83 10.76 -8.85 7.21
C VAL A 83 11.29 -8.99 8.64
N THR A 84 11.63 -10.22 9.02
CA THR A 84 12.19 -10.53 10.36
C THR A 84 13.36 -9.59 10.73
N PRO A 85 14.35 -9.36 9.84
CA PRO A 85 15.50 -8.52 10.17
C PRO A 85 15.18 -7.03 10.23
N LEU A 86 13.99 -6.61 9.80
CA LEU A 86 13.59 -5.22 9.78
C LEU A 86 12.79 -4.80 11.02
N LEU A 87 12.31 -5.76 11.82
CA LEU A 87 11.59 -5.46 13.06
C LEU A 87 12.51 -5.00 14.16
N VAL A 88 12.02 -4.08 14.98
CA VAL A 88 12.66 -3.66 16.22
C VAL A 88 11.73 -3.92 17.41
N GLN A 89 12.29 -4.04 18.61
CA GLN A 89 11.49 -4.12 19.84
C GLN A 89 10.72 -2.80 20.07
N GLY A 90 9.49 -2.90 20.54
CA GLY A 90 8.61 -1.76 20.75
C GLY A 90 8.05 -1.20 19.46
N LYS A 91 8.09 0.11 19.29
CA LYS A 91 7.38 0.84 18.21
C LYS A 91 8.00 0.62 16.85
N ASN A 92 7.19 0.10 15.93
CA ASN A 92 7.52 -0.09 14.54
C ASN A 92 6.59 0.75 13.66
N THR A 93 7.07 1.06 12.46
CA THR A 93 6.30 1.82 11.47
C THR A 93 6.36 1.15 10.10
N LEU A 94 5.21 0.77 9.60
CA LEU A 94 5.04 0.24 8.24
C LEU A 94 4.44 1.34 7.36
N ILE A 95 5.11 1.64 6.23
CA ILE A 95 4.64 2.60 5.22
C ILE A 95 4.56 1.89 3.89
N ALA A 96 3.43 2.05 3.22
CA ALA A 96 3.25 1.70 1.81
C ALA A 96 3.01 2.98 1.00
N GLN A 97 3.51 3.01 -0.21
CA GLN A 97 3.17 3.99 -1.23
C GLN A 97 2.53 3.22 -2.38
N VAL A 98 1.33 3.63 -2.81
CA VAL A 98 0.57 2.91 -3.83
C VAL A 98 0.29 3.82 -5.01
N ALA A 99 0.85 3.48 -6.14
CA ALA A 99 0.69 4.19 -7.40
C ALA A 99 -0.36 3.51 -8.30
N GLY A 100 -0.85 4.25 -9.28
CA GLY A 100 -1.73 3.70 -10.30
C GLY A 100 -1.02 2.65 -11.15
N GLY A 101 -1.58 1.44 -11.20
CA GLY A 101 -1.20 0.36 -12.09
C GLY A 101 -2.21 0.17 -13.22
N ILE A 102 -2.17 -1.00 -13.85
CA ILE A 102 -3.13 -1.34 -14.93
C ILE A 102 -4.59 -1.32 -14.41
N ALA A 103 -4.82 -1.71 -13.15
CA ALA A 103 -6.15 -1.67 -12.53
C ALA A 103 -6.74 -0.26 -12.43
N ASN A 104 -5.89 0.76 -12.41
CA ASN A 104 -6.27 2.17 -12.19
C ASN A 104 -6.00 3.03 -13.42
N MET A 105 -5.81 2.42 -14.58
CA MET A 105 -5.37 3.13 -15.77
C MET A 105 -6.42 4.14 -16.23
N SER A 106 -6.06 5.42 -16.20
CA SER A 106 -6.85 6.50 -16.76
C SER A 106 -6.51 6.72 -18.24
N ARG A 107 -7.47 7.25 -19.00
CA ARG A 107 -7.27 7.63 -20.40
C ARG A 107 -6.20 8.70 -20.53
N MET A 108 -5.26 8.48 -21.44
CA MET A 108 -4.35 9.53 -21.93
C MET A 108 -4.69 9.88 -23.37
N SER A 109 -4.65 11.18 -23.72
CA SER A 109 -5.11 11.70 -25.01
C SER A 109 -4.37 11.16 -26.23
N ASP A 110 -3.11 10.77 -26.07
CA ASP A 110 -2.21 10.43 -27.18
C ASP A 110 -1.72 8.98 -27.18
N ARG A 111 -2.29 8.14 -26.33
CA ARG A 111 -1.93 6.73 -26.25
C ARG A 111 -3.13 5.82 -26.46
N PHE A 112 -2.90 4.75 -27.19
CA PHE A 112 -3.91 3.71 -27.38
C PHE A 112 -4.15 3.00 -26.06
N VAL A 113 -5.25 3.34 -25.41
CA VAL A 113 -5.76 2.61 -24.25
C VAL A 113 -7.05 1.93 -24.70
N LYS A 114 -7.15 0.63 -24.48
CA LYS A 114 -8.41 -0.08 -24.73
C LYS A 114 -9.52 0.58 -23.92
N PRO A 115 -10.65 0.98 -24.55
CA PRO A 115 -11.73 1.67 -23.85
C PRO A 115 -12.24 0.92 -22.62
N GLU A 116 -12.21 -0.41 -22.67
CA GLU A 116 -12.63 -1.29 -21.57
C GLU A 116 -11.77 -1.12 -20.31
N LEU A 117 -10.48 -0.85 -20.47
CA LEU A 117 -9.57 -0.61 -19.36
C LEU A 117 -9.72 0.81 -18.78
N ALA A 118 -10.04 1.78 -19.63
CA ALA A 118 -10.21 3.17 -19.20
C ALA A 118 -11.49 3.40 -18.37
N ASN A 119 -12.47 2.51 -18.48
CA ASN A 119 -13.74 2.60 -17.73
C ASN A 119 -13.70 1.89 -16.38
N ASN A 120 -12.64 1.13 -16.09
CA ASN A 120 -12.47 0.39 -14.85
C ASN A 120 -11.41 1.01 -13.94
N ALA A 121 -11.34 2.34 -13.91
CA ALA A 121 -10.44 3.05 -12.99
C ALA A 121 -10.80 2.73 -11.54
N ALA A 122 -10.36 1.57 -11.07
CA ALA A 122 -10.42 1.25 -9.67
C ALA A 122 -9.58 2.26 -8.90
N THR A 123 -10.02 2.65 -7.73
CA THR A 123 -9.21 3.47 -6.85
C THR A 123 -8.02 2.64 -6.35
N THR A 124 -6.86 3.27 -6.23
CA THR A 124 -5.69 2.63 -5.63
C THR A 124 -6.03 2.14 -4.23
N SER A 125 -5.77 0.88 -3.97
CA SER A 125 -6.09 0.27 -2.69
C SER A 125 -5.02 -0.71 -2.27
N LEU A 126 -4.87 -0.89 -0.95
CA LEU A 126 -3.83 -1.73 -0.34
C LEU A 126 -4.47 -2.78 0.56
N ARG A 127 -3.92 -3.98 0.51
CA ARG A 127 -4.11 -5.02 1.52
C ARG A 127 -2.77 -5.51 2.00
N ALA A 128 -2.58 -5.53 3.32
CA ALA A 128 -1.37 -6.05 3.93
C ALA A 128 -1.69 -6.84 5.20
N ILE A 129 -0.93 -7.90 5.42
CA ILE A 129 -0.96 -8.71 6.64
C ILE A 129 0.50 -8.95 7.04
N LEU A 130 0.89 -8.43 8.19
CA LEU A 130 2.16 -8.76 8.81
C LEU A 130 1.90 -9.79 9.91
N ARG A 131 2.48 -10.98 9.77
CA ARG A 131 2.39 -12.07 10.75
C ARG A 131 3.73 -12.21 11.47
N ILE A 132 3.72 -12.01 12.78
CA ILE A 132 4.89 -12.10 13.66
C ILE A 132 4.74 -13.35 14.51
N THR A 133 5.76 -14.20 14.51
CA THR A 133 5.81 -15.41 15.32
C THR A 133 6.91 -15.24 16.36
N TYR A 134 6.56 -15.49 17.61
CA TYR A 134 7.48 -15.38 18.76
C TYR A 134 8.02 -16.76 19.18
N ALA A 135 9.13 -16.76 19.91
CA ALA A 135 9.78 -17.98 20.39
C ALA A 135 8.92 -18.80 21.36
N ASP A 136 7.96 -18.19 22.04
CA ASP A 136 6.98 -18.86 22.88
C ASP A 136 5.84 -19.55 22.09
N GLY A 137 5.91 -19.49 20.75
CA GLY A 137 4.89 -20.04 19.83
C GLY A 137 3.68 -19.11 19.63
N SER A 138 3.60 -18.00 20.34
CA SER A 138 2.53 -17.02 20.11
C SER A 138 2.68 -16.31 18.76
N VAL A 139 1.56 -15.87 18.22
CA VAL A 139 1.49 -15.20 16.92
C VAL A 139 0.72 -13.90 17.07
N GLU A 140 1.24 -12.85 16.48
CA GLU A 140 0.59 -11.55 16.36
C GLU A 140 0.40 -11.21 14.90
N GLN A 141 -0.70 -10.53 14.57
CA GLN A 141 -0.98 -10.06 13.22
C GLN A 141 -1.31 -8.58 13.21
N VAL A 142 -0.70 -7.87 12.28
CA VAL A 142 -1.03 -6.48 11.95
C VAL A 142 -1.64 -6.49 10.55
N CYS A 143 -2.94 -6.32 10.48
CA CYS A 143 -3.70 -6.33 9.22
C CYS A 143 -4.00 -4.90 8.78
N THR A 144 -4.36 -4.73 7.51
CA THR A 144 -5.03 -3.50 7.07
C THR A 144 -6.39 -3.41 7.76
N ASP A 145 -6.58 -2.35 8.54
CA ASP A 145 -7.75 -2.10 9.40
C ASP A 145 -7.99 -0.58 9.57
N ALA A 146 -8.97 -0.21 10.37
CA ALA A 146 -9.34 1.18 10.64
C ALA A 146 -8.26 2.01 11.35
N ASP A 147 -7.19 1.38 11.83
CA ASP A 147 -6.07 2.09 12.44
C ASP A 147 -5.00 2.56 11.46
N TRP A 148 -5.10 2.14 10.20
CA TRP A 148 -4.24 2.68 9.16
C TRP A 148 -4.56 4.14 8.88
N ARG A 149 -3.55 4.85 8.46
CA ARG A 149 -3.61 6.27 8.15
C ARG A 149 -3.08 6.52 6.76
N THR A 150 -3.49 7.63 6.18
CA THR A 150 -3.07 8.05 4.85
C THR A 150 -2.56 9.48 4.83
N HIS A 151 -1.65 9.75 3.92
CA HIS A 151 -1.10 11.08 3.69
C HIS A 151 -0.71 11.24 2.22
N LYS A 152 -0.74 12.47 1.73
CA LYS A 152 -0.22 12.79 0.40
C LYS A 152 1.28 12.50 0.35
N SER A 153 1.75 11.95 -0.76
CA SER A 153 3.16 11.73 -1.00
C SER A 153 3.74 12.79 -1.95
N PRO A 154 5.07 12.89 -2.06
CA PRO A 154 5.73 13.71 -3.07
C PRO A 154 5.38 13.34 -4.51
N THR A 155 5.03 12.09 -4.78
CA THR A 155 4.54 11.68 -6.09
C THR A 155 3.09 12.11 -6.25
N THR A 156 2.89 13.24 -6.90
CA THR A 156 1.59 13.90 -7.03
C THR A 156 0.73 13.34 -8.16
N GLY A 157 1.34 12.56 -9.04
CA GLY A 157 0.64 11.85 -10.09
C GLY A 157 1.45 10.65 -10.56
N SER A 158 0.77 9.61 -10.99
CA SER A 158 1.39 8.42 -11.59
C SER A 158 0.47 7.82 -12.64
N ASN A 159 1.04 7.43 -13.75
CA ASN A 159 0.33 6.75 -14.81
C ASN A 159 1.26 5.74 -15.49
N TRP A 160 0.74 4.56 -15.82
CA TRP A 160 1.50 3.47 -16.41
C TRP A 160 2.25 3.86 -17.69
N TYR A 161 1.66 4.74 -18.51
CA TYR A 161 2.27 5.23 -19.76
C TYR A 161 2.79 6.67 -19.67
N GLY A 162 2.34 7.43 -18.68
CA GLY A 162 2.64 8.85 -18.52
C GLY A 162 3.82 9.15 -17.60
N GLY A 163 4.27 8.16 -16.83
CA GLY A 163 5.32 8.37 -15.84
C GLY A 163 4.79 8.96 -14.53
N GLU A 164 5.63 9.66 -13.81
CA GLU A 164 5.34 10.22 -12.49
C GLU A 164 5.59 11.73 -12.46
N ASP A 165 4.74 12.43 -11.73
CA ASP A 165 4.94 13.83 -11.33
C ASP A 165 5.42 13.85 -9.87
N TYR A 166 6.53 14.52 -9.61
CA TYR A 166 7.16 14.52 -8.29
C TYR A 166 7.41 15.96 -7.79
N ASP A 167 6.92 16.26 -6.59
CA ASP A 167 7.17 17.53 -5.91
C ASP A 167 8.02 17.31 -4.65
N ALA A 168 9.32 17.57 -4.76
CA ALA A 168 10.27 17.39 -3.66
C ALA A 168 9.95 18.24 -2.41
N ARG A 169 9.14 19.28 -2.53
CA ARG A 169 8.73 20.13 -1.39
C ARG A 169 7.78 19.38 -0.44
N LEU A 170 7.16 18.30 -0.92
CA LEU A 170 6.25 17.47 -0.15
C LEU A 170 6.97 16.28 0.54
N GLU A 171 8.28 16.20 0.44
CA GLU A 171 9.04 15.17 1.13
C GLU A 171 8.88 15.28 2.66
N ILE A 172 8.66 14.13 3.30
CA ILE A 172 8.51 14.03 4.74
C ILE A 172 9.81 13.48 5.33
N SER A 173 10.51 14.31 6.06
CA SER A 173 11.78 13.90 6.69
C SER A 173 11.56 12.73 7.65
N GLY A 174 12.37 11.69 7.51
CA GLY A 174 12.35 10.53 8.40
C GLY A 174 11.14 9.61 8.24
N ILE A 175 10.35 9.80 7.18
CA ILE A 175 9.18 8.96 6.93
C ILE A 175 9.50 7.47 7.03
N GLY A 176 8.69 6.77 7.80
CA GLY A 176 8.75 5.33 7.97
C GLY A 176 9.89 4.82 8.86
N LYS A 177 10.77 5.67 9.43
CA LYS A 177 11.73 5.24 10.45
C LYS A 177 10.99 4.63 11.65
N ALA A 178 11.67 3.76 12.39
CA ALA A 178 11.11 3.19 13.61
C ALA A 178 10.59 4.29 14.55
N GLY A 179 9.35 4.15 15.00
CA GLY A 179 8.68 5.14 15.85
C GLY A 179 8.24 6.42 15.15
N PHE A 180 8.36 6.54 13.82
CA PHE A 180 7.73 7.63 13.07
C PHE A 180 6.21 7.60 13.31
N ASP A 181 5.66 8.71 13.78
CA ASP A 181 4.25 8.77 14.17
C ASP A 181 3.35 9.12 12.97
N VAL A 182 2.43 8.22 12.64
CA VAL A 182 1.42 8.44 11.61
C VAL A 182 0.05 8.80 12.19
N SER A 183 -0.10 8.94 13.49
CA SER A 183 -1.39 9.16 14.15
C SER A 183 -2.08 10.46 13.72
N GLY A 184 -1.29 11.48 13.36
CA GLY A 184 -1.79 12.76 12.85
C GLY A 184 -2.23 12.73 11.38
N TRP A 185 -2.06 11.62 10.68
CA TRP A 185 -2.49 11.47 9.29
C TRP A 185 -4.00 11.23 9.21
N GLU A 186 -4.57 11.39 8.02
CA GLU A 186 -5.98 11.13 7.77
C GLU A 186 -6.33 9.66 7.95
N LYS A 187 -7.58 9.37 8.29
CA LYS A 187 -8.08 7.98 8.34
C LYS A 187 -8.23 7.42 6.94
N CYS A 188 -7.84 6.17 6.78
CA CYS A 188 -8.15 5.43 5.57
C CYS A 188 -9.63 5.07 5.50
N GLU A 189 -10.16 4.98 4.30
CA GLU A 189 -11.46 4.39 4.04
C GLU A 189 -11.34 2.89 3.82
N ILE A 190 -12.27 2.14 4.40
CA ILE A 190 -12.35 0.69 4.21
C ILE A 190 -13.29 0.43 3.05
N VAL A 191 -12.76 -0.17 1.98
CA VAL A 191 -13.56 -0.50 0.80
C VAL A 191 -13.74 -2.00 0.65
N THR A 192 -14.93 -2.40 0.22
CA THR A 192 -15.17 -3.79 -0.20
C THR A 192 -14.66 -3.96 -1.62
N PRO A 193 -13.81 -4.95 -1.89
CA PRO A 193 -13.29 -5.15 -3.24
C PRO A 193 -14.44 -5.44 -4.21
N VAL A 194 -14.50 -4.65 -5.27
CA VAL A 194 -15.54 -4.78 -6.31
C VAL A 194 -15.29 -6.01 -7.19
N PHE A 195 -14.07 -6.56 -7.16
CA PHE A 195 -13.60 -7.54 -8.14
C PHE A 195 -13.32 -8.95 -7.59
N CYS A 196 -13.34 -9.17 -6.32
CA CYS A 196 -13.11 -10.49 -5.73
C CYS A 196 -14.28 -10.90 -4.86
N SER A 197 -15.22 -11.64 -5.42
CA SER A 197 -16.07 -12.48 -4.57
C SER A 197 -15.21 -13.63 -4.06
N PRO A 198 -15.06 -13.81 -2.75
CA PRO A 198 -14.43 -15.02 -2.22
C PRO A 198 -15.30 -16.21 -2.61
N HIS A 199 -14.72 -17.16 -3.32
CA HIS A 199 -15.28 -18.48 -3.54
C HIS A 199 -14.80 -19.42 -2.45
#